data_b682ccca8a0ad0902c3df33f89e9e012
#
_entry.id   b682ccca8a0ad0902c3df33f89e9e012
#
_cell.length_a   1.000
_cell.length_b   1.000
_cell.length_c   1.000
_cell.angle_alpha   90.00
_cell.angle_beta   90.00
_cell.angle_gamma   90.00
#
_symmetry.space_group_name_H-M   'P 1'
#
loop_
_entity.id
_entity.type
_entity.pdbx_description
1 polymer ?
#
loop_
_entity_poly.entity_id
_entity_poly.type
_entity_poly.pdbx_seq_one_letter_code
_entity_poly.pdbx_strand_id
1 'polypeptide(L)'
;MLRRTVVSAALASSLFAADVVLLTLFLNPEATLAREAAPLARALLLPYAVGGAAVLALLVLGWTAVQGGPPAPRPPLPGLPWFTPLALIAVGAAAALFWLNLLSYRYSIPTEMVRAVAASAVALTASALVLLAVQVDALLFPLRGRAAAAALVVLAAAAAVVVPLAVRPGRAAAPAPVPLATEAIPPARRIVLIGIDGIGPDQVRDGISRGTLPVLGQALRRGAHGPLATLRPTEGPPIWTTILTGRLPRDHGIKSFATYRLAGSPGVFELLPKGALVGALERTGLVRRRAVTAASRKRRALWDILNAFGIQTGTVRVWGTHPPQNVQGFVLSPYFHLLRHDPARVGEALHPPDLLREVAARGVEAADVEGAMVSRFVDLEEQIAGDTAAWRRELVERALVPDITYERAGAVLRQAYDPPFFVTCYQGLDVVGHAFTRFARPERFGDVTSAEVRRYGAVVDRYAAYLSERVGEAAEALRPGEILLVVSGYGMEPVRLWRRALYGLTGERPAPSGTHAAAPDGFLLALGDGIKPGAVMRSASVLDVAPTILYLMGLPVARDMEGRVLAEIVEEDFARAHPVTFIPSYESLAVTGSRAAGSDLPPLPDEVP
;
A
#
# COMPACT_ATOMS: atom_id res chain seq x y z
N MET A 1 28.27 37.39 -12.92
CA MET A 1 27.75 36.08 -13.42
C MET A 1 27.12 35.29 -12.27
N LEU A 2 27.82 34.99 -11.20
CA LEU A 2 27.37 34.18 -10.08
C LEU A 2 26.00 34.61 -9.51
N ARG A 3 25.82 35.92 -9.15
CA ARG A 3 24.53 36.45 -8.62
C ARG A 3 23.35 36.17 -9.55
N ARG A 4 23.51 36.36 -10.87
CA ARG A 4 22.41 36.09 -11.85
C ARG A 4 22.11 34.62 -11.99
N THR A 5 23.12 33.74 -11.89
CA THR A 5 22.94 32.29 -11.87
C THR A 5 22.18 31.85 -10.64
N VAL A 6 22.59 32.32 -9.44
CA VAL A 6 21.90 31.98 -8.18
C VAL A 6 20.45 32.45 -8.18
N VAL A 7 20.17 33.68 -8.66
CA VAL A 7 18.78 34.19 -8.76
C VAL A 7 17.97 33.38 -9.74
N SER A 8 18.50 33.02 -10.91
CA SER A 8 17.82 32.15 -11.89
C SER A 8 17.48 30.78 -11.28
N ALA A 9 18.45 30.16 -10.58
CA ALA A 9 18.30 28.89 -9.93
C ALA A 9 17.25 28.95 -8.79
N ALA A 10 17.28 30.01 -7.97
CA ALA A 10 16.32 30.20 -6.89
C ALA A 10 14.88 30.36 -7.41
N LEU A 11 14.68 31.17 -8.45
CA LEU A 11 13.36 31.34 -9.07
C LEU A 11 12.84 30.03 -9.69
N ALA A 12 13.66 29.33 -10.47
CA ALA A 12 13.27 28.06 -11.08
C ALA A 12 12.97 26.98 -10.03
N SER A 13 13.80 26.87 -9.00
CA SER A 13 13.58 25.91 -7.90
C SER A 13 12.33 26.25 -7.08
N SER A 14 11.99 27.55 -6.92
CA SER A 14 10.77 27.97 -6.24
C SER A 14 9.50 27.55 -6.99
N LEU A 15 9.52 27.48 -8.34
CA LEU A 15 8.41 26.93 -9.12
C LEU A 15 8.18 25.47 -8.77
N PHE A 16 9.24 24.65 -8.82
CA PHE A 16 9.15 23.23 -8.44
C PHE A 16 8.67 23.05 -7.00
N ALA A 17 9.22 23.83 -6.06
CA ALA A 17 8.84 23.76 -4.66
C ALA A 17 7.36 24.11 -4.43
N ALA A 18 6.82 25.11 -5.14
CA ALA A 18 5.41 25.46 -5.11
C ALA A 18 4.55 24.31 -5.63
N ASP A 19 4.95 23.64 -6.72
CA ASP A 19 4.26 22.50 -7.29
C ASP A 19 4.27 21.27 -6.35
N VAL A 20 5.37 21.03 -5.62
CA VAL A 20 5.42 19.98 -4.58
C VAL A 20 4.41 20.27 -3.46
N VAL A 21 4.29 21.52 -3.02
CA VAL A 21 3.29 21.93 -2.02
C VAL A 21 1.88 21.76 -2.56
N LEU A 22 1.60 22.23 -3.78
CA LEU A 22 0.29 22.09 -4.42
C LEU A 22 -0.11 20.62 -4.57
N LEU A 23 0.81 19.78 -5.05
CA LEU A 23 0.57 18.34 -5.17
C LEU A 23 0.28 17.71 -3.79
N THR A 24 1.02 18.10 -2.75
CA THR A 24 0.75 17.63 -1.37
C THR A 24 -0.67 17.98 -0.93
N LEU A 25 -1.16 19.16 -1.28
CA LEU A 25 -2.53 19.59 -0.99
C LEU A 25 -3.59 18.84 -1.82
N PHE A 26 -3.29 18.45 -3.07
CA PHE A 26 -4.16 17.58 -3.86
C PHE A 26 -4.28 16.18 -3.27
N LEU A 27 -3.17 15.63 -2.79
CA LEU A 27 -3.13 14.31 -2.18
C LEU A 27 -3.82 14.27 -0.80
N ASN A 28 -3.95 15.44 -0.14
CA ASN A 28 -4.56 15.61 1.17
C ASN A 28 -5.68 16.66 1.12
N PRO A 29 -6.87 16.34 0.60
CA PRO A 29 -7.94 17.31 0.39
C PRO A 29 -8.45 17.93 1.70
N GLU A 30 -8.22 17.31 2.84
CA GLU A 30 -8.57 17.86 4.16
C GLU A 30 -7.60 18.94 4.66
N ALA A 31 -6.38 19.00 4.10
CA ALA A 31 -5.40 20.04 4.39
C ALA A 31 -5.75 21.34 3.64
N THR A 32 -5.73 22.47 4.34
CA THR A 32 -5.99 23.80 3.76
C THR A 32 -4.77 24.70 3.90
N LEU A 33 -4.53 25.57 2.91
CA LEU A 33 -3.44 26.56 3.00
C LEU A 33 -3.60 27.47 4.22
N ALA A 34 -4.84 27.86 4.56
CA ALA A 34 -5.08 28.73 5.71
C ALA A 34 -4.56 28.13 7.04
N ARG A 35 -4.63 26.81 7.19
CA ARG A 35 -4.20 26.10 8.40
C ARG A 35 -2.76 25.60 8.35
N GLU A 36 -2.31 25.16 7.17
CA GLU A 36 -1.06 24.42 6.99
C GLU A 36 0.03 25.23 6.28
N ALA A 37 -0.18 26.53 5.97
CA ALA A 37 0.79 27.35 5.22
C ALA A 37 2.19 27.35 5.85
N ALA A 38 2.31 27.58 7.15
CA ALA A 38 3.61 27.64 7.83
C ALA A 38 4.31 26.26 7.91
N PRO A 39 3.63 25.15 8.30
CA PRO A 39 4.19 23.81 8.20
C PRO A 39 4.62 23.41 6.79
N LEU A 40 3.79 23.65 5.77
CA LEU A 40 4.10 23.35 4.36
C LEU A 40 5.30 24.17 3.86
N ALA A 41 5.34 25.47 4.21
CA ALA A 41 6.47 26.31 3.86
C ALA A 41 7.77 25.81 4.50
N ARG A 42 7.75 25.45 5.77
CA ARG A 42 8.92 24.96 6.52
C ARG A 42 9.39 23.60 6.05
N ALA A 43 8.46 22.64 5.90
CA ALA A 43 8.79 21.25 5.66
C ALA A 43 9.00 20.91 4.18
N LEU A 44 8.37 21.65 3.26
CA LEU A 44 8.44 21.38 1.83
C LEU A 44 8.96 22.57 1.03
N LEU A 45 8.28 23.72 1.06
CA LEU A 45 8.63 24.84 0.17
C LEU A 45 10.09 25.27 0.33
N LEU A 46 10.53 25.58 1.54
CA LEU A 46 11.90 26.06 1.79
C LEU A 46 12.98 25.02 1.49
N PRO A 47 12.87 23.74 1.94
CA PRO A 47 13.88 22.73 1.61
C PRO A 47 14.03 22.50 0.11
N TYR A 48 12.92 22.41 -0.64
CA TYR A 48 12.99 22.23 -2.10
C TYR A 48 13.44 23.50 -2.83
N ALA A 49 13.01 24.69 -2.40
CA ALA A 49 13.45 25.93 -3.01
C ALA A 49 14.97 26.17 -2.80
N VAL A 50 15.45 26.01 -1.57
CA VAL A 50 16.86 26.25 -1.22
C VAL A 50 17.75 25.12 -1.73
N GLY A 51 17.41 23.86 -1.42
CA GLY A 51 18.18 22.70 -1.85
C GLY A 51 18.20 22.55 -3.37
N GLY A 52 17.05 22.74 -4.03
CA GLY A 52 16.97 22.74 -5.48
C GLY A 52 17.77 23.88 -6.12
N ALA A 53 17.72 25.10 -5.54
CA ALA A 53 18.52 26.22 -6.02
C ALA A 53 20.03 25.92 -5.94
N ALA A 54 20.48 25.30 -4.85
CA ALA A 54 21.87 24.90 -4.71
C ALA A 54 22.27 23.86 -5.78
N VAL A 55 21.45 22.83 -5.99
CA VAL A 55 21.71 21.81 -7.02
C VAL A 55 21.74 22.42 -8.42
N LEU A 56 20.73 23.23 -8.77
CA LEU A 56 20.66 23.87 -10.08
C LEU A 56 21.83 24.86 -10.30
N ALA A 57 22.21 25.62 -9.29
CA ALA A 57 23.35 26.51 -9.38
C ALA A 57 24.68 25.74 -9.59
N LEU A 58 24.89 24.63 -8.88
CA LEU A 58 26.05 23.75 -9.07
C LEU A 58 26.09 23.12 -10.46
N LEU A 59 24.94 22.70 -11.00
CA LEU A 59 24.84 22.18 -12.37
C LEU A 59 25.28 23.26 -13.40
N VAL A 60 24.80 24.50 -13.22
CA VAL A 60 25.19 25.61 -14.09
C VAL A 60 26.69 25.94 -13.97
N LEU A 61 27.22 25.98 -12.74
CA LEU A 61 28.65 26.25 -12.51
C LEU A 61 29.52 25.15 -13.12
N GLY A 62 29.17 23.89 -12.94
CA GLY A 62 29.84 22.75 -13.56
C GLY A 62 29.79 22.83 -15.10
N TRP A 63 28.62 23.13 -15.67
CA TRP A 63 28.46 23.31 -17.10
C TRP A 63 29.34 24.47 -17.64
N THR A 64 29.29 25.64 -16.97
CA THR A 64 30.09 26.79 -17.39
C THR A 64 31.59 26.57 -17.27
N ALA A 65 32.04 25.78 -16.30
CA ALA A 65 33.42 25.37 -16.16
C ALA A 65 33.90 24.50 -17.34
N VAL A 66 33.01 23.66 -17.88
CA VAL A 66 33.31 22.79 -19.02
C VAL A 66 33.19 23.50 -20.37
N GLN A 67 32.17 24.36 -20.54
CA GLN A 67 31.78 24.92 -21.85
C GLN A 67 32.16 26.40 -22.02
N GLY A 68 32.58 27.10 -20.97
CA GLY A 68 33.07 28.48 -21.05
C GLY A 68 32.01 29.58 -21.20
N GLY A 69 30.71 29.32 -21.02
CA GLY A 69 29.68 30.39 -21.10
C GLY A 69 28.22 29.97 -20.97
N PRO A 70 27.30 30.94 -21.02
CA PRO A 70 25.85 30.67 -20.97
C PRO A 70 25.38 29.95 -22.24
N PRO A 71 24.32 29.09 -22.16
CA PRO A 71 23.86 28.23 -23.25
C PRO A 71 23.25 29.00 -24.43
N ALA A 72 22.87 30.26 -24.24
CA ALA A 72 22.33 31.10 -25.29
C ALA A 72 23.11 32.45 -25.35
N PRO A 73 23.60 32.86 -26.51
CA PRO A 73 24.30 34.15 -26.68
C PRO A 73 23.42 35.35 -26.29
N ARG A 74 22.09 35.20 -26.36
CA ARG A 74 21.08 36.24 -26.07
C ARG A 74 19.85 35.62 -25.43
N PRO A 75 19.85 35.40 -24.09
CA PRO A 75 18.71 34.78 -23.40
C PRO A 75 17.43 35.60 -23.54
N PRO A 76 16.23 34.96 -23.56
CA PRO A 76 14.95 35.65 -23.60
C PRO A 76 14.77 36.68 -22.48
N LEU A 77 15.32 36.39 -21.30
CA LEU A 77 15.34 37.28 -20.14
C LEU A 77 16.76 37.78 -19.87
N PRO A 78 17.13 38.99 -20.32
CA PRO A 78 18.52 39.48 -20.26
C PRO A 78 19.12 39.57 -18.85
N GLY A 79 18.25 39.79 -17.82
CA GLY A 79 18.65 39.82 -16.42
C GLY A 79 18.87 38.44 -15.79
N LEU A 80 18.30 37.39 -16.40
CA LEU A 80 18.21 36.04 -15.88
C LEU A 80 18.58 34.99 -16.95
N PRO A 81 19.87 34.96 -17.36
CA PRO A 81 20.30 34.16 -18.52
C PRO A 81 20.07 32.65 -18.40
N TRP A 82 20.04 32.14 -17.19
CA TRP A 82 19.81 30.72 -16.91
C TRP A 82 18.40 30.36 -16.56
N PHE A 83 17.47 31.35 -16.43
CA PHE A 83 16.12 31.08 -15.94
C PHE A 83 15.33 30.15 -16.86
N THR A 84 15.34 30.40 -18.18
CA THR A 84 14.55 29.57 -19.12
C THR A 84 14.95 28.08 -19.10
N PRO A 85 16.24 27.70 -19.25
CA PRO A 85 16.62 26.29 -19.18
C PRO A 85 16.41 25.67 -17.80
N LEU A 86 16.63 26.42 -16.72
CA LEU A 86 16.40 25.94 -15.36
C LEU A 86 14.89 25.80 -15.04
N ALA A 87 14.06 26.74 -15.51
CA ALA A 87 12.60 26.63 -15.39
C ALA A 87 12.06 25.45 -16.20
N LEU A 88 12.60 25.18 -17.40
CA LEU A 88 12.27 23.99 -18.18
C LEU A 88 12.55 22.70 -17.36
N ILE A 89 13.70 22.60 -16.72
CA ILE A 89 14.06 21.45 -15.87
C ILE A 89 13.08 21.35 -14.69
N ALA A 90 12.83 22.46 -13.99
CA ALA A 90 11.98 22.52 -12.81
C ALA A 90 10.50 22.16 -13.12
N VAL A 91 9.94 22.79 -14.16
CA VAL A 91 8.54 22.52 -14.59
C VAL A 91 8.39 21.15 -15.22
N GLY A 92 9.39 20.68 -15.97
CA GLY A 92 9.44 19.32 -16.49
C GLY A 92 9.49 18.26 -15.38
N ALA A 93 10.29 18.50 -14.34
CA ALA A 93 10.33 17.64 -13.16
C ALA A 93 8.99 17.67 -12.38
N ALA A 94 8.36 18.85 -12.25
CA ALA A 94 7.03 18.97 -11.65
C ALA A 94 5.97 18.22 -12.47
N ALA A 95 5.97 18.33 -13.80
CA ALA A 95 5.08 17.59 -14.68
C ALA A 95 5.24 16.07 -14.49
N ALA A 96 6.47 15.57 -14.49
CA ALA A 96 6.77 14.16 -14.23
C ALA A 96 6.28 13.72 -12.85
N LEU A 97 6.46 14.56 -11.82
CA LEU A 97 6.00 14.29 -10.46
C LEU A 97 4.47 14.20 -10.40
N PHE A 98 3.73 15.10 -11.07
CA PHE A 98 2.27 15.05 -11.11
C PHE A 98 1.76 13.81 -11.84
N TRP A 99 2.35 13.43 -12.99
CA TRP A 99 2.00 12.18 -13.70
C TRP A 99 2.29 10.95 -12.85
N LEU A 100 3.45 10.88 -12.19
CA LEU A 100 3.80 9.78 -11.30
C LEU A 100 2.77 9.63 -10.17
N ASN A 101 2.38 10.73 -9.54
CA ASN A 101 1.44 10.71 -8.42
C ASN A 101 -0.01 10.45 -8.86
N LEU A 102 -0.42 10.93 -10.04
CA LEU A 102 -1.69 10.59 -10.64
C LEU A 102 -1.82 9.05 -10.84
N LEU A 103 -0.80 8.42 -11.42
CA LEU A 103 -0.77 6.97 -11.63
C LEU A 103 -0.70 6.20 -10.31
N SER A 104 0.03 6.75 -9.31
CA SER A 104 0.23 6.09 -8.02
C SER A 104 -0.98 6.19 -7.10
N TYR A 105 -1.76 7.27 -7.15
CA TYR A 105 -2.77 7.56 -6.13
C TYR A 105 -4.20 7.73 -6.67
N ARG A 106 -4.47 7.33 -7.92
CA ARG A 106 -5.79 7.47 -8.56
C ARG A 106 -6.95 6.82 -7.78
N TYR A 107 -6.67 5.76 -7.00
CA TYR A 107 -7.66 5.11 -6.14
C TYR A 107 -7.66 5.62 -4.70
N SER A 108 -6.67 6.45 -4.35
CA SER A 108 -6.43 6.92 -2.99
C SER A 108 -6.94 8.34 -2.73
N ILE A 109 -7.26 9.11 -3.78
CA ILE A 109 -7.79 10.47 -3.68
C ILE A 109 -9.16 10.58 -4.36
N PRO A 110 -10.03 11.53 -3.93
CA PRO A 110 -11.35 11.74 -4.54
C PRO A 110 -11.27 11.95 -6.06
N THR A 111 -12.30 11.54 -6.79
CA THR A 111 -12.34 11.60 -8.26
C THR A 111 -12.15 13.03 -8.80
N GLU A 112 -12.67 14.03 -8.10
CA GLU A 112 -12.48 15.44 -8.47
C GLU A 112 -11.01 15.86 -8.34
N MET A 113 -10.32 15.38 -7.29
CA MET A 113 -8.87 15.60 -7.12
C MET A 113 -8.06 14.86 -8.19
N VAL A 114 -8.46 13.65 -8.58
CA VAL A 114 -7.83 12.92 -9.70
C VAL A 114 -7.90 13.74 -10.98
N ARG A 115 -9.08 14.31 -11.31
CA ARG A 115 -9.26 15.17 -12.49
C ARG A 115 -8.42 16.44 -12.41
N ALA A 116 -8.34 17.05 -11.23
CA ALA A 116 -7.57 18.27 -11.01
C ALA A 116 -6.06 18.03 -11.10
N VAL A 117 -5.55 16.91 -10.54
CA VAL A 117 -4.15 16.49 -10.70
C VAL A 117 -3.85 16.20 -12.18
N ALA A 118 -4.74 15.53 -12.91
CA ALA A 118 -4.58 15.28 -14.34
C ALA A 118 -4.52 16.58 -15.15
N ALA A 119 -5.44 17.52 -14.92
CA ALA A 119 -5.43 18.84 -15.56
C ALA A 119 -4.15 19.61 -15.26
N SER A 120 -3.67 19.58 -14.00
CA SER A 120 -2.40 20.17 -13.59
C SER A 120 -1.20 19.52 -14.30
N ALA A 121 -1.16 18.19 -14.40
CA ALA A 121 -0.10 17.47 -15.10
C ALA A 121 -0.03 17.85 -16.59
N VAL A 122 -1.19 17.99 -17.25
CA VAL A 122 -1.29 18.47 -18.65
C VAL A 122 -0.79 19.91 -18.77
N ALA A 123 -1.22 20.80 -17.88
CA ALA A 123 -0.80 22.22 -17.90
C ALA A 123 0.71 22.37 -17.68
N LEU A 124 1.28 21.62 -16.71
CA LEU A 124 2.72 21.60 -16.47
C LEU A 124 3.48 21.06 -17.69
N THR A 125 2.99 20.01 -18.32
CA THR A 125 3.58 19.46 -19.54
C THR A 125 3.54 20.49 -20.67
N ALA A 126 2.41 21.16 -20.88
CA ALA A 126 2.29 22.24 -21.89
C ALA A 126 3.24 23.40 -21.59
N SER A 127 3.33 23.84 -20.33
CA SER A 127 4.29 24.88 -19.90
C SER A 127 5.73 24.47 -20.17
N ALA A 128 6.10 23.23 -19.86
CA ALA A 128 7.44 22.71 -20.16
C ALA A 128 7.73 22.69 -21.66
N LEU A 129 6.78 22.30 -22.50
CA LEU A 129 6.91 22.32 -23.98
C LEU A 129 7.07 23.74 -24.52
N VAL A 130 6.33 24.72 -23.98
CA VAL A 130 6.51 26.15 -24.35
C VAL A 130 7.90 26.64 -23.97
N LEU A 131 8.39 26.32 -22.75
CA LEU A 131 9.74 26.67 -22.32
C LEU A 131 10.81 26.01 -23.19
N LEU A 132 10.61 24.75 -23.59
CA LEU A 132 11.47 24.03 -24.52
C LEU A 132 11.51 24.70 -25.90
N ALA A 133 10.33 25.03 -26.46
CA ALA A 133 10.24 25.69 -27.75
C ALA A 133 10.95 27.05 -27.75
N VAL A 134 10.74 27.87 -26.70
CA VAL A 134 11.45 29.15 -26.54
C VAL A 134 12.96 28.96 -26.37
N GLN A 135 13.38 27.91 -25.66
CA GLN A 135 14.83 27.62 -25.50
C GLN A 135 15.46 27.19 -26.81
N VAL A 136 14.78 26.36 -27.60
CA VAL A 136 15.23 25.93 -28.94
C VAL A 136 15.28 27.12 -29.90
N ASP A 137 14.24 27.96 -29.94
CA ASP A 137 14.20 29.17 -30.76
C ASP A 137 15.37 30.12 -30.42
N ALA A 138 15.60 30.34 -29.14
CA ALA A 138 16.73 31.17 -28.66
C ALA A 138 18.11 30.63 -29.03
N LEU A 139 18.23 29.32 -29.19
CA LEU A 139 19.49 28.69 -29.66
C LEU A 139 19.66 28.80 -31.19
N LEU A 140 18.57 28.58 -31.95
CA LEU A 140 18.59 28.54 -33.41
C LEU A 140 18.47 29.94 -34.05
N PHE A 141 17.69 30.86 -33.44
CA PHE A 141 17.35 32.18 -33.98
C PHE A 141 17.53 33.33 -32.98
N PRO A 142 18.78 33.63 -32.52
CA PRO A 142 19.03 34.50 -31.37
C PRO A 142 18.63 35.99 -31.56
N LEU A 143 18.20 36.40 -32.76
CA LEU A 143 17.89 37.79 -33.08
C LEU A 143 16.38 38.11 -33.18
N ARG A 144 15.49 37.12 -33.15
CA ARG A 144 14.04 37.31 -33.36
C ARG A 144 13.21 37.34 -32.05
N GLY A 145 12.23 38.21 -31.99
CA GLY A 145 11.05 38.12 -31.08
C GLY A 145 11.32 38.13 -29.57
N ARG A 146 12.37 38.79 -29.05
CA ARG A 146 12.76 38.78 -27.62
C ARG A 146 11.64 39.11 -26.65
N ALA A 147 10.83 40.14 -26.94
CA ALA A 147 9.74 40.49 -26.04
C ALA A 147 8.64 39.42 -25.98
N ALA A 148 8.31 38.83 -27.14
CA ALA A 148 7.38 37.72 -27.22
C ALA A 148 7.92 36.47 -26.50
N ALA A 149 9.20 36.14 -26.72
CA ALA A 149 9.86 35.02 -26.03
C ALA A 149 9.88 35.21 -24.50
N ALA A 150 10.20 36.42 -24.02
CA ALA A 150 10.16 36.75 -22.60
C ALA A 150 8.73 36.62 -22.03
N ALA A 151 7.74 37.14 -22.75
CA ALA A 151 6.34 37.01 -22.35
C ALA A 151 5.89 35.54 -22.25
N LEU A 152 6.26 34.70 -23.24
CA LEU A 152 5.97 33.26 -23.22
C LEU A 152 6.64 32.54 -22.03
N VAL A 153 7.89 32.88 -21.71
CA VAL A 153 8.57 32.31 -20.53
C VAL A 153 7.85 32.68 -19.24
N VAL A 154 7.46 33.96 -19.08
CA VAL A 154 6.74 34.42 -17.89
C VAL A 154 5.35 33.77 -17.81
N LEU A 155 4.62 33.71 -18.91
CA LEU A 155 3.31 33.09 -18.97
C LEU A 155 3.38 31.59 -18.67
N ALA A 156 4.33 30.87 -19.23
CA ALA A 156 4.52 29.44 -18.97
C ALA A 156 4.92 29.17 -17.51
N ALA A 157 5.82 29.96 -16.94
CA ALA A 157 6.20 29.86 -15.54
C ALA A 157 5.05 30.21 -14.60
N ALA A 158 4.27 31.22 -14.91
CA ALA A 158 3.07 31.59 -14.13
C ALA A 158 1.99 30.51 -14.24
N ALA A 159 1.71 30.00 -15.44
CA ALA A 159 0.72 28.95 -15.68
C ALA A 159 1.07 27.65 -14.93
N ALA A 160 2.35 27.34 -14.78
CA ALA A 160 2.80 26.16 -14.04
C ALA A 160 2.34 26.15 -12.57
N VAL A 161 2.16 27.33 -11.95
CA VAL A 161 1.70 27.45 -10.55
C VAL A 161 0.21 27.83 -10.49
N VAL A 162 -0.21 28.80 -11.33
CA VAL A 162 -1.58 29.34 -11.25
C VAL A 162 -2.63 28.31 -11.68
N VAL A 163 -2.36 27.51 -12.73
CA VAL A 163 -3.34 26.51 -13.19
C VAL A 163 -3.57 25.43 -12.15
N PRO A 164 -2.54 24.77 -11.57
CA PRO A 164 -2.76 23.83 -10.48
C PRO A 164 -3.51 24.42 -9.29
N LEU A 165 -3.21 25.66 -8.91
CA LEU A 165 -3.92 26.34 -7.83
C LEU A 165 -5.39 26.58 -8.16
N ALA A 166 -5.70 27.02 -9.39
CA ALA A 166 -7.05 27.37 -9.83
C ALA A 166 -7.97 26.16 -10.03
N VAL A 167 -7.42 25.02 -10.48
CA VAL A 167 -8.23 23.81 -10.73
C VAL A 167 -8.47 22.96 -9.47
N ARG A 168 -7.89 23.33 -8.33
CA ARG A 168 -8.08 22.60 -7.08
C ARG A 168 -9.54 22.77 -6.60
N PRO A 169 -10.31 21.66 -6.49
CA PRO A 169 -11.69 21.74 -6.01
C PRO A 169 -11.76 22.16 -4.54
N GLY A 170 -12.83 22.86 -4.19
CA GLY A 170 -13.19 23.06 -2.80
C GLY A 170 -13.65 21.77 -2.12
N ARG A 171 -13.75 21.81 -0.80
CA ARG A 171 -14.25 20.65 -0.03
C ARG A 171 -15.77 20.53 -0.23
N ALA A 172 -16.23 19.38 -0.75
CA ALA A 172 -17.65 19.05 -0.73
C ALA A 172 -18.05 18.59 0.68
N ALA A 173 -19.21 19.05 1.16
CA ALA A 173 -19.79 18.53 2.39
C ALA A 173 -20.27 17.07 2.16
N ALA A 174 -19.90 16.17 3.06
CA ALA A 174 -20.45 14.82 3.01
C ALA A 174 -21.95 14.86 3.40
N PRO A 175 -22.82 14.11 2.71
CA PRO A 175 -24.22 14.00 3.12
C PRO A 175 -24.31 13.39 4.53
N ALA A 176 -25.28 13.86 5.30
CA ALA A 176 -25.54 13.28 6.63
C ALA A 176 -25.98 11.81 6.49
N PRO A 177 -25.44 10.90 7.29
CA PRO A 177 -25.83 9.49 7.25
C PRO A 177 -27.28 9.34 7.73
N VAL A 178 -28.06 8.53 7.01
CA VAL A 178 -29.43 8.16 7.41
C VAL A 178 -29.33 7.07 8.48
N PRO A 179 -29.94 7.23 9.65
CA PRO A 179 -29.90 6.20 10.69
C PRO A 179 -30.42 4.85 10.20
N LEU A 180 -29.68 3.79 10.46
CA LEU A 180 -30.05 2.41 10.17
C LEU A 180 -30.37 1.71 11.48
N ALA A 181 -31.64 1.27 11.63
CA ALA A 181 -32.02 0.39 12.73
C ALA A 181 -31.50 -1.03 12.45
N THR A 182 -30.88 -1.65 13.43
CA THR A 182 -30.37 -3.02 13.34
C THR A 182 -31.02 -3.90 14.41
N GLU A 183 -31.38 -5.11 14.01
CA GLU A 183 -31.78 -6.18 14.92
C GLU A 183 -30.74 -7.29 14.86
N ALA A 184 -30.57 -8.04 15.94
CA ALA A 184 -29.70 -9.20 15.97
C ALA A 184 -30.20 -10.26 14.99
N ILE A 185 -29.36 -10.72 14.09
CA ILE A 185 -29.69 -11.72 13.06
C ILE A 185 -28.71 -12.89 13.20
N PRO A 186 -29.20 -14.14 13.27
CA PRO A 186 -28.33 -15.29 13.19
C PRO A 186 -27.68 -15.36 11.78
N PRO A 187 -26.38 -15.62 11.68
CA PRO A 187 -25.73 -15.69 10.37
C PRO A 187 -26.21 -16.92 9.59
N ALA A 188 -26.49 -16.75 8.28
CA ALA A 188 -26.89 -17.86 7.40
C ALA A 188 -25.74 -18.87 7.23
N ARG A 189 -24.50 -18.40 7.21
CA ARG A 189 -23.26 -19.21 7.20
C ARG A 189 -22.23 -18.59 8.14
N ARG A 190 -21.31 -19.42 8.62
CA ARG A 190 -20.13 -19.01 9.36
C ARG A 190 -18.96 -18.90 8.39
N ILE A 191 -18.10 -17.91 8.55
CA ILE A 191 -17.00 -17.65 7.63
C ILE A 191 -15.65 -17.76 8.34
N VAL A 192 -14.77 -18.57 7.79
CA VAL A 192 -13.33 -18.60 8.10
C VAL A 192 -12.60 -17.98 6.93
N LEU A 193 -11.93 -16.85 7.13
CA LEU A 193 -11.13 -16.19 6.12
C LEU A 193 -9.66 -16.32 6.45
N ILE A 194 -8.90 -16.94 5.54
CA ILE A 194 -7.44 -17.01 5.59
C ILE A 194 -6.88 -16.04 4.54
N GLY A 195 -6.20 -15.00 5.01
CA GLY A 195 -5.43 -14.10 4.18
C GLY A 195 -4.02 -14.62 3.96
N ILE A 196 -3.53 -14.57 2.72
CA ILE A 196 -2.15 -14.90 2.37
C ILE A 196 -1.59 -13.76 1.52
N ASP A 197 -0.62 -13.02 2.05
CA ASP A 197 0.03 -11.96 1.30
C ASP A 197 1.06 -12.53 0.32
N GLY A 198 1.05 -12.01 -0.92
CA GLY A 198 2.11 -12.27 -1.90
C GLY A 198 1.92 -13.48 -2.81
N ILE A 199 0.74 -14.16 -2.84
CA ILE A 199 0.48 -15.27 -3.77
C ILE A 199 -0.47 -14.87 -4.90
N GLY A 200 -0.02 -14.99 -6.15
CA GLY A 200 -0.83 -14.71 -7.33
C GLY A 200 -1.33 -15.98 -8.04
N PRO A 201 -2.32 -15.83 -8.97
CA PRO A 201 -2.93 -16.96 -9.67
C PRO A 201 -1.93 -17.74 -10.53
N ASP A 202 -0.92 -17.09 -11.09
CA ASP A 202 0.12 -17.75 -11.88
C ASP A 202 1.00 -18.65 -11.00
N GLN A 203 1.39 -18.16 -9.82
CA GLN A 203 2.18 -18.95 -8.86
C GLN A 203 1.39 -20.17 -8.37
N VAL A 204 0.08 -20.01 -8.12
CA VAL A 204 -0.81 -21.13 -7.74
C VAL A 204 -0.88 -22.16 -8.87
N ARG A 205 -1.15 -21.72 -10.11
CA ARG A 205 -1.23 -22.60 -11.28
C ARG A 205 0.09 -23.34 -11.54
N ASP A 206 1.20 -22.62 -11.53
CA ASP A 206 2.52 -23.18 -11.77
C ASP A 206 2.93 -24.16 -10.65
N GLY A 207 2.61 -23.83 -9.38
CA GLY A 207 2.87 -24.71 -8.25
C GLY A 207 2.07 -26.00 -8.32
N ILE A 208 0.80 -25.96 -8.73
CA ILE A 208 -0.02 -27.16 -8.95
C ILE A 208 0.54 -27.99 -10.11
N SER A 209 0.88 -27.36 -11.23
CA SER A 209 1.41 -28.06 -12.41
C SER A 209 2.75 -28.74 -12.15
N ARG A 210 3.60 -28.17 -11.30
CA ARG A 210 4.89 -28.75 -10.86
C ARG A 210 4.74 -29.75 -9.70
N GLY A 211 3.52 -29.90 -9.15
CA GLY A 211 3.27 -30.77 -7.99
C GLY A 211 3.80 -30.22 -6.66
N THR A 212 4.17 -28.93 -6.57
CA THR A 212 4.64 -28.30 -5.32
C THR A 212 3.49 -27.82 -4.42
N LEU A 213 2.26 -27.70 -4.96
CA LEU A 213 1.05 -27.28 -4.22
C LEU A 213 -0.09 -28.32 -4.34
N PRO A 214 0.13 -29.61 -3.99
CA PRO A 214 -0.86 -30.65 -4.19
C PRO A 214 -2.12 -30.46 -3.34
N VAL A 215 -1.96 -29.99 -2.09
CA VAL A 215 -3.08 -29.76 -1.15
C VAL A 215 -3.98 -28.63 -1.65
N LEU A 216 -3.39 -27.51 -2.09
CA LEU A 216 -4.16 -26.40 -2.68
C LEU A 216 -4.84 -26.85 -3.98
N GLY A 217 -4.18 -27.68 -4.80
CA GLY A 217 -4.77 -28.26 -6.01
C GLY A 217 -5.99 -29.13 -5.72
N GLN A 218 -6.02 -29.87 -4.60
CA GLN A 218 -7.20 -30.61 -4.16
C GLN A 218 -8.32 -29.66 -3.71
N ALA A 219 -7.98 -28.62 -2.94
CA ALA A 219 -8.92 -27.63 -2.49
C ALA A 219 -9.62 -26.89 -3.65
N LEU A 220 -8.87 -26.54 -4.72
CA LEU A 220 -9.43 -25.89 -5.92
C LEU A 220 -10.47 -26.76 -6.65
N ARG A 221 -10.29 -28.09 -6.67
CA ARG A 221 -11.28 -29.00 -7.29
C ARG A 221 -12.57 -29.09 -6.48
N ARG A 222 -12.50 -28.88 -5.17
CA ARG A 222 -13.64 -28.98 -4.23
C ARG A 222 -14.40 -27.67 -4.08
N GLY A 223 -13.82 -26.53 -4.47
CA GLY A 223 -14.36 -25.20 -4.27
C GLY A 223 -14.41 -24.34 -5.53
N ALA A 224 -14.88 -23.11 -5.35
CA ALA A 224 -14.87 -22.07 -6.36
C ALA A 224 -13.59 -21.25 -6.24
N HIS A 225 -12.93 -20.91 -7.36
CA HIS A 225 -11.68 -20.18 -7.31
C HIS A 225 -11.46 -19.29 -8.54
N GLY A 226 -10.53 -18.35 -8.45
CA GLY A 226 -10.14 -17.52 -9.58
C GLY A 226 -9.20 -16.37 -9.21
N PRO A 227 -8.75 -15.61 -10.24
CA PRO A 227 -7.99 -14.40 -10.02
C PRO A 227 -8.83 -13.33 -9.35
N LEU A 228 -8.18 -12.50 -8.53
CA LEU A 228 -8.78 -11.40 -7.82
C LEU A 228 -8.10 -10.09 -8.24
N ALA A 229 -8.73 -9.31 -9.10
CA ALA A 229 -8.17 -8.05 -9.60
C ALA A 229 -7.81 -7.12 -8.44
N THR A 230 -6.54 -6.67 -8.41
CA THR A 230 -6.00 -5.83 -7.35
C THR A 230 -5.96 -4.35 -7.73
N LEU A 231 -5.76 -3.49 -6.73
CA LEU A 231 -5.50 -2.05 -6.94
C LEU A 231 -4.00 -1.82 -7.13
N ARG A 232 -3.64 -0.99 -8.12
CA ARG A 232 -2.23 -0.66 -8.41
C ARG A 232 -1.99 0.85 -8.27
N PRO A 233 -0.87 1.27 -7.66
CA PRO A 233 0.17 0.45 -7.02
C PRO A 233 -0.37 -0.29 -5.80
N THR A 234 0.20 -1.46 -5.54
CA THR A 234 -0.29 -2.39 -4.53
C THR A 234 0.49 -2.21 -3.24
N GLU A 235 -0.21 -2.00 -2.15
CA GLU A 235 0.34 -1.94 -0.78
C GLU A 235 -0.60 -2.72 0.15
N GLY A 236 -0.04 -3.49 1.09
CA GLY A 236 -0.80 -4.39 1.97
C GLY A 236 -1.97 -3.70 2.71
N PRO A 237 -1.74 -2.65 3.53
CA PRO A 237 -2.80 -2.04 4.33
C PRO A 237 -3.98 -1.48 3.51
N PRO A 238 -3.79 -0.72 2.40
CA PRO A 238 -4.90 -0.31 1.55
C PRO A 238 -5.69 -1.47 0.95
N ILE A 239 -5.00 -2.51 0.46
CA ILE A 239 -5.65 -3.67 -0.16
C ILE A 239 -6.48 -4.45 0.85
N TRP A 240 -5.91 -4.78 2.01
CA TRP A 240 -6.65 -5.50 3.05
C TRP A 240 -7.82 -4.71 3.61
N THR A 241 -7.67 -3.40 3.75
CA THR A 241 -8.80 -2.55 4.15
C THR A 241 -9.88 -2.53 3.07
N THR A 242 -9.50 -2.52 1.78
CA THR A 242 -10.46 -2.65 0.65
C THR A 242 -11.19 -3.99 0.70
N ILE A 243 -10.47 -5.11 0.90
CA ILE A 243 -11.04 -6.46 1.02
C ILE A 243 -12.08 -6.52 2.15
N LEU A 244 -11.80 -5.87 3.28
CA LEU A 244 -12.62 -5.97 4.50
C LEU A 244 -13.67 -4.87 4.66
N THR A 245 -13.70 -3.87 3.77
CA THR A 245 -14.71 -2.80 3.75
C THR A 245 -15.55 -2.77 2.48
N GLY A 246 -15.11 -3.39 1.38
CA GLY A 246 -15.70 -3.26 0.06
C GLY A 246 -15.59 -1.83 -0.51
N ARG A 247 -14.65 -1.01 0.00
CA ARG A 247 -14.50 0.41 -0.35
C ARG A 247 -13.09 0.70 -0.87
N LEU A 248 -12.95 1.69 -1.73
CA LEU A 248 -11.64 2.15 -2.22
C LEU A 248 -10.85 2.95 -1.17
N PRO A 249 -9.51 3.00 -1.28
CA PRO A 249 -8.65 3.75 -0.36
C PRO A 249 -9.04 5.21 -0.15
N ARG A 250 -9.57 5.89 -1.19
CA ARG A 250 -10.09 7.26 -1.09
C ARG A 250 -11.24 7.40 -0.09
N ASP A 251 -12.03 6.34 0.09
CA ASP A 251 -13.22 6.30 0.93
C ASP A 251 -12.92 5.74 2.32
N HIS A 252 -12.21 4.61 2.41
CA HIS A 252 -11.89 4.00 3.70
C HIS A 252 -10.72 4.68 4.43
N GLY A 253 -9.95 5.56 3.78
CA GLY A 253 -8.96 6.43 4.42
C GLY A 253 -7.58 5.82 4.68
N ILE A 254 -7.39 4.51 4.54
CA ILE A 254 -6.06 3.88 4.62
C ILE A 254 -5.50 3.82 3.20
N LYS A 255 -4.48 4.64 2.93
CA LYS A 255 -3.98 4.92 1.58
C LYS A 255 -2.56 4.43 1.32
N SER A 256 -1.82 4.11 2.39
CA SER A 256 -0.43 3.62 2.37
C SER A 256 -0.12 2.93 3.69
N PHE A 257 1.10 2.41 3.85
CA PHE A 257 1.60 1.86 5.11
C PHE A 257 1.72 2.89 6.23
N ALA A 258 1.87 4.17 5.88
CA ALA A 258 2.14 5.22 6.82
C ALA A 258 1.31 6.48 6.57
N THR A 259 1.15 7.26 7.63
CA THR A 259 0.76 8.66 7.60
C THR A 259 1.94 9.53 7.97
N TYR A 260 1.84 10.83 7.70
CA TYR A 260 2.94 11.75 7.89
C TYR A 260 2.51 12.95 8.74
N ARG A 261 3.43 13.43 9.57
CA ARG A 261 3.25 14.68 10.30
C ARG A 261 4.38 15.64 9.91
N LEU A 262 4.04 16.81 9.42
CA LEU A 262 5.00 17.86 9.13
C LEU A 262 5.37 18.62 10.41
N ALA A 263 6.62 19.07 10.52
CA ALA A 263 7.10 19.82 11.68
C ALA A 263 6.28 21.10 11.89
N GLY A 264 5.62 21.20 13.06
CA GLY A 264 4.74 22.30 13.42
C GLY A 264 3.31 22.22 12.85
N SER A 265 2.95 21.11 12.16
CA SER A 265 1.57 20.88 11.73
C SER A 265 0.73 20.26 12.86
N PRO A 266 -0.49 20.76 13.08
CA PRO A 266 -1.46 20.08 13.92
C PRO A 266 -2.16 18.92 13.18
N GLY A 267 -2.08 18.89 11.84
CA GLY A 267 -2.73 17.92 10.99
C GLY A 267 -1.89 16.67 10.72
N VAL A 268 -2.55 15.64 10.21
CA VAL A 268 -1.95 14.43 9.68
C VAL A 268 -2.10 14.44 8.17
N PHE A 269 -1.03 14.19 7.44
CA PHE A 269 -1.01 14.02 6.00
C PHE A 269 -1.08 12.52 5.70
N GLU A 270 -2.11 12.10 4.97
CA GLU A 270 -2.31 10.68 4.63
C GLU A 270 -1.34 10.24 3.53
N LEU A 271 -0.92 11.17 2.66
CA LEU A 271 0.01 10.92 1.56
C LEU A 271 1.00 12.07 1.41
N LEU A 272 2.21 11.74 1.00
CA LEU A 272 3.18 12.70 0.46
C LEU A 272 3.51 12.37 -0.99
N PRO A 273 3.97 13.36 -1.80
CA PRO A 273 4.29 13.12 -3.19
C PRO A 273 5.34 12.03 -3.38
N LYS A 274 5.00 10.97 -4.09
CA LYS A 274 5.92 9.89 -4.46
C LYS A 274 7.00 10.46 -5.41
N GLY A 275 8.26 10.18 -5.14
CA GLY A 275 9.37 10.76 -5.89
C GLY A 275 9.91 12.10 -5.34
N ALA A 276 9.31 12.64 -4.28
CA ALA A 276 9.73 13.89 -3.64
C ALA A 276 10.80 13.70 -2.53
N LEU A 277 11.61 12.65 -2.58
CA LEU A 277 12.73 12.41 -1.65
C LEU A 277 12.34 12.56 -0.17
N VAL A 278 11.16 12.07 0.21
CA VAL A 278 10.59 12.18 1.56
C VAL A 278 11.55 11.66 2.64
N GLY A 279 12.28 10.58 2.38
CA GLY A 279 13.29 10.03 3.30
C GLY A 279 14.42 11.03 3.67
N ALA A 280 14.75 11.97 2.78
CA ALA A 280 15.68 13.03 3.13
C ALA A 280 15.08 14.02 4.14
N LEU A 281 13.78 14.34 4.00
CA LEU A 281 13.06 15.21 4.93
C LEU A 281 12.84 14.53 6.28
N GLU A 282 12.68 13.22 6.32
CA GLU A 282 12.58 12.43 7.55
C GLU A 282 13.89 12.50 8.35
N ARG A 283 15.05 12.36 7.69
CA ARG A 283 16.36 12.48 8.35
C ARG A 283 16.60 13.85 8.99
N THR A 284 15.99 14.90 8.44
CA THR A 284 16.10 16.26 9.01
C THR A 284 15.06 16.52 10.13
N GLY A 285 14.13 15.59 10.38
CA GLY A 285 13.05 15.76 11.35
C GLY A 285 11.92 16.70 10.88
N LEU A 286 11.96 17.19 9.64
CA LEU A 286 10.91 18.03 9.05
C LEU A 286 9.62 17.24 8.75
N VAL A 287 9.77 15.96 8.49
CA VAL A 287 8.68 15.00 8.29
C VAL A 287 8.87 13.85 9.29
N ARG A 288 7.79 13.40 9.90
CA ARG A 288 7.76 12.19 10.73
C ARG A 288 6.75 11.22 10.18
N ARG A 289 7.21 10.02 9.90
CA ARG A 289 6.36 8.89 9.49
C ARG A 289 5.74 8.24 10.71
N ARG A 290 4.48 7.85 10.61
CA ARG A 290 3.73 7.09 11.63
C ARG A 290 2.97 5.96 10.97
N ALA A 291 2.81 4.84 11.67
CA ALA A 291 1.98 3.75 11.20
C ALA A 291 0.53 4.19 10.97
N VAL A 292 -0.12 3.58 10.00
CA VAL A 292 -1.59 3.63 9.92
C VAL A 292 -2.17 2.83 11.09
N THR A 293 -3.24 3.35 11.67
CA THR A 293 -3.89 2.77 12.83
C THR A 293 -5.36 2.48 12.56
N ALA A 294 -6.02 1.79 13.49
CA ALA A 294 -7.47 1.58 13.45
C ALA A 294 -8.24 2.92 13.34
N ALA A 295 -7.71 4.00 13.96
CA ALA A 295 -8.29 5.34 13.88
C ALA A 295 -8.15 5.98 12.49
N SER A 296 -7.22 5.53 11.65
CA SER A 296 -7.05 6.02 10.28
C SER A 296 -8.18 5.56 9.35
N ARG A 297 -8.87 4.48 9.67
CA ARG A 297 -9.96 3.94 8.88
C ARG A 297 -11.23 4.77 9.06
N LYS A 298 -11.78 5.28 7.96
CA LYS A 298 -12.94 6.18 7.91
C LYS A 298 -14.27 5.45 7.64
N ARG A 299 -14.23 4.20 7.19
CA ARG A 299 -15.40 3.38 6.83
C ARG A 299 -15.54 2.16 7.73
N ARG A 300 -16.75 1.61 7.79
CA ARG A 300 -17.05 0.39 8.54
C ARG A 300 -16.37 -0.80 7.87
N ALA A 301 -15.64 -1.60 8.66
CA ALA A 301 -15.16 -2.89 8.23
C ALA A 301 -16.17 -3.99 8.58
N LEU A 302 -15.98 -5.19 8.05
CA LEU A 302 -16.86 -6.32 8.29
C LEU A 302 -17.16 -6.55 9.78
N TRP A 303 -16.16 -6.47 10.65
CA TRP A 303 -16.37 -6.62 12.09
C TRP A 303 -17.24 -5.53 12.71
N ASP A 304 -17.16 -4.28 12.24
CA ASP A 304 -18.04 -3.20 12.71
C ASP A 304 -19.49 -3.48 12.30
N ILE A 305 -19.68 -3.94 11.05
CA ILE A 305 -21.00 -4.26 10.49
C ILE A 305 -21.59 -5.46 11.21
N LEU A 306 -20.86 -6.56 11.28
CA LEU A 306 -21.32 -7.83 11.87
C LEU A 306 -21.68 -7.65 13.36
N ASN A 307 -20.85 -6.93 14.13
CA ASN A 307 -21.14 -6.65 15.53
C ASN A 307 -22.41 -5.82 15.73
N ALA A 308 -22.73 -4.90 14.79
CA ALA A 308 -23.99 -4.14 14.86
C ALA A 308 -25.23 -5.03 14.68
N PHE A 309 -25.08 -6.19 14.06
CA PHE A 309 -26.11 -7.23 13.96
C PHE A 309 -25.98 -8.34 15.02
N GLY A 310 -25.19 -8.13 16.06
CA GLY A 310 -24.98 -9.08 17.16
C GLY A 310 -24.10 -10.29 16.81
N ILE A 311 -23.44 -10.29 15.65
CA ILE A 311 -22.57 -11.38 15.20
C ILE A 311 -21.15 -11.14 15.72
N GLN A 312 -20.65 -12.08 16.53
CA GLN A 312 -19.29 -12.04 17.07
C GLN A 312 -18.23 -12.20 15.97
N THR A 313 -17.11 -11.52 16.14
CA THR A 313 -16.02 -11.54 15.18
C THR A 313 -14.68 -11.80 15.84
N GLY A 314 -13.81 -12.54 15.14
CA GLY A 314 -12.41 -12.76 15.54
C GLY A 314 -11.46 -12.29 14.45
N THR A 315 -10.52 -11.41 14.80
CA THR A 315 -9.51 -10.93 13.85
C THR A 315 -8.09 -11.16 14.38
N VAL A 316 -7.22 -11.72 13.54
CA VAL A 316 -5.83 -12.04 13.87
C VAL A 316 -4.91 -11.47 12.80
N ARG A 317 -3.97 -10.60 13.19
CA ARG A 317 -2.94 -10.02 12.34
C ARG A 317 -3.48 -9.30 11.09
N VAL A 318 -4.63 -8.66 11.22
CA VAL A 318 -5.23 -7.89 10.12
C VAL A 318 -4.67 -6.46 10.11
N TRP A 319 -4.26 -6.00 8.93
CA TRP A 319 -3.79 -4.63 8.73
C TRP A 319 -4.81 -3.58 9.19
N GLY A 320 -4.32 -2.51 9.84
CA GLY A 320 -5.18 -1.42 10.30
C GLY A 320 -6.09 -1.75 11.49
N THR A 321 -5.79 -2.80 12.26
CA THR A 321 -6.51 -3.16 13.50
C THR A 321 -5.76 -2.79 14.78
N HIS A 322 -4.64 -2.10 14.69
CA HIS A 322 -3.92 -1.61 15.85
C HIS A 322 -4.20 -0.11 16.11
N PRO A 323 -4.39 0.35 17.39
CA PRO A 323 -4.73 -0.47 18.55
C PRO A 323 -6.07 -1.22 18.35
N PRO A 324 -6.22 -2.39 19.03
CA PRO A 324 -7.47 -3.15 18.96
C PRO A 324 -8.68 -2.31 19.35
N GLN A 325 -9.74 -2.41 18.55
CA GLN A 325 -11.03 -1.79 18.85
C GLN A 325 -11.84 -2.70 19.78
N ASN A 326 -12.74 -2.11 20.56
CA ASN A 326 -13.72 -2.86 21.30
C ASN A 326 -14.71 -3.50 20.30
N VAL A 327 -14.72 -4.82 20.25
CA VAL A 327 -15.61 -5.61 19.38
C VAL A 327 -16.35 -6.64 20.20
N GLN A 328 -17.47 -7.13 19.70
CA GLN A 328 -18.05 -8.38 20.20
C GLN A 328 -17.22 -9.53 19.60
N GLY A 329 -16.42 -10.18 20.44
CA GLY A 329 -15.44 -11.17 20.04
C GLY A 329 -14.01 -10.73 20.39
N PHE A 330 -13.05 -10.82 19.44
CA PHE A 330 -11.66 -10.45 19.74
C PHE A 330 -10.92 -9.84 18.55
N VAL A 331 -9.88 -9.07 18.89
CA VAL A 331 -8.90 -8.51 17.95
C VAL A 331 -7.49 -8.77 18.47
N LEU A 332 -6.70 -9.57 17.76
CA LEU A 332 -5.25 -9.71 17.98
C LEU A 332 -4.51 -8.87 16.93
N SER A 333 -3.90 -7.80 17.41
CA SER A 333 -3.22 -6.76 16.62
C SER A 333 -2.05 -7.31 15.80
N PRO A 334 -1.76 -6.77 14.60
CA PRO A 334 -0.56 -7.12 13.84
C PRO A 334 0.77 -6.76 14.55
N TYR A 335 0.71 -5.94 15.60
CA TYR A 335 1.88 -5.60 16.44
C TYR A 335 2.13 -6.57 17.61
N PHE A 336 1.28 -7.57 17.81
CA PHE A 336 1.39 -8.48 18.96
C PHE A 336 2.76 -9.17 19.04
N HIS A 337 3.30 -9.66 17.94
CA HIS A 337 4.60 -10.35 17.92
C HIS A 337 5.77 -9.47 18.37
N LEU A 338 5.67 -8.15 18.28
CA LEU A 338 6.64 -7.17 18.80
C LEU A 338 6.33 -6.79 20.24
N LEU A 339 5.04 -6.50 20.53
CA LEU A 339 4.60 -5.99 21.81
C LEU A 339 4.60 -7.06 22.91
N ARG A 340 4.53 -8.36 22.58
CA ARG A 340 4.54 -9.44 23.57
C ARG A 340 5.78 -9.48 24.46
N HIS A 341 6.86 -8.86 24.01
CA HIS A 341 8.12 -8.73 24.76
C HIS A 341 8.17 -7.47 25.64
N ASP A 342 7.18 -6.59 25.56
CA ASP A 342 7.09 -5.36 26.35
C ASP A 342 5.93 -5.47 27.34
N PRO A 343 6.21 -5.78 28.62
CA PRO A 343 5.15 -5.94 29.65
C PRO A 343 4.28 -4.69 29.85
N ALA A 344 4.81 -3.50 29.54
CA ALA A 344 4.07 -2.24 29.67
C ALA A 344 3.05 -2.05 28.53
N ARG A 345 3.29 -2.66 27.36
CA ARG A 345 2.54 -2.40 26.13
C ARG A 345 1.83 -3.61 25.55
N VAL A 346 2.12 -4.83 26.01
CA VAL A 346 1.48 -6.05 25.47
C VAL A 346 -0.05 -5.99 25.55
N GLY A 347 -0.60 -5.29 26.55
CA GLY A 347 -2.04 -5.04 26.67
C GLY A 347 -2.64 -4.23 25.51
N GLU A 348 -1.81 -3.46 24.78
CA GLU A 348 -2.24 -2.72 23.59
C GLU A 348 -2.45 -3.62 22.36
N ALA A 349 -2.14 -4.92 22.45
CA ALA A 349 -2.11 -5.82 21.31
C ALA A 349 -3.31 -6.77 21.22
N LEU A 350 -4.13 -6.92 22.25
CA LEU A 350 -5.27 -7.81 22.31
C LEU A 350 -6.51 -7.15 22.93
N HIS A 351 -7.65 -7.32 22.29
CA HIS A 351 -8.96 -7.04 22.86
C HIS A 351 -9.87 -8.26 22.74
N PRO A 352 -10.62 -8.64 23.80
CA PRO A 352 -10.43 -8.21 25.18
C PRO A 352 -9.15 -8.82 25.78
N PRO A 353 -8.60 -8.28 26.86
CA PRO A 353 -7.32 -8.73 27.42
C PRO A 353 -7.41 -10.01 28.25
N ASP A 354 -8.56 -10.62 28.39
CA ASP A 354 -8.84 -11.74 29.31
C ASP A 354 -7.89 -12.93 29.10
N LEU A 355 -7.57 -13.26 27.85
CA LEU A 355 -6.69 -14.36 27.47
C LEU A 355 -5.25 -13.91 27.15
N LEU A 356 -4.88 -12.66 27.48
CA LEU A 356 -3.60 -12.09 27.08
C LEU A 356 -2.40 -12.94 27.54
N ARG A 357 -2.43 -13.44 28.79
CA ARG A 357 -1.36 -14.28 29.35
C ARG A 357 -1.23 -15.61 28.59
N GLU A 358 -2.34 -16.25 28.30
CA GLU A 358 -2.37 -17.52 27.58
C GLU A 358 -1.92 -17.35 26.13
N VAL A 359 -2.40 -16.33 25.46
CA VAL A 359 -2.02 -15.97 24.09
C VAL A 359 -0.54 -15.59 23.99
N ALA A 360 -0.01 -14.81 24.95
CA ALA A 360 1.40 -14.46 24.98
C ALA A 360 2.32 -15.68 25.16
N ALA A 361 1.89 -16.66 25.97
CA ALA A 361 2.63 -17.90 26.16
C ALA A 361 2.70 -18.81 24.91
N ARG A 362 1.90 -18.56 23.88
CA ARG A 362 1.92 -19.29 22.59
C ARG A 362 2.91 -18.71 21.58
N GLY A 363 3.46 -17.53 21.83
CA GLY A 363 4.50 -16.96 20.99
C GLY A 363 5.72 -17.87 20.89
N VAL A 364 6.35 -17.90 19.73
CA VAL A 364 7.59 -18.63 19.50
C VAL A 364 8.76 -17.66 19.33
N GLU A 365 9.96 -18.16 19.66
CA GLU A 365 11.22 -17.45 19.44
C GLU A 365 11.95 -18.05 18.22
N ALA A 366 12.96 -17.33 17.72
CA ALA A 366 13.77 -17.81 16.61
C ALA A 366 14.39 -19.18 16.90
N ALA A 367 14.86 -19.39 18.15
CA ALA A 367 15.43 -20.68 18.59
C ALA A 367 14.43 -21.85 18.50
N ASP A 368 13.12 -21.60 18.74
CA ASP A 368 12.08 -22.63 18.64
C ASP A 368 11.81 -23.08 17.20
N VAL A 369 12.15 -22.23 16.22
CA VAL A 369 11.91 -22.46 14.79
C VAL A 369 13.15 -23.02 14.09
N GLU A 370 14.34 -22.89 14.68
CA GLU A 370 15.59 -23.38 14.10
C GLU A 370 15.66 -24.92 14.00
N GLY A 371 16.63 -25.41 13.27
CA GLY A 371 16.84 -26.83 13.06
C GLY A 371 15.88 -27.44 12.04
N ALA A 372 15.08 -28.42 12.46
CA ALA A 372 14.24 -29.21 11.55
C ALA A 372 13.21 -28.35 10.78
N MET A 373 12.73 -27.24 11.35
CA MET A 373 11.78 -26.37 10.66
C MET A 373 12.46 -25.58 9.54
N VAL A 374 13.63 -25.01 9.75
CA VAL A 374 14.36 -24.23 8.74
C VAL A 374 14.81 -25.12 7.58
N SER A 375 15.21 -26.37 7.82
CA SER A 375 15.61 -27.32 6.78
C SER A 375 14.47 -27.67 5.80
N ARG A 376 13.22 -27.44 6.18
CA ARG A 376 12.08 -27.56 5.23
C ARG A 376 12.14 -26.52 4.12
N PHE A 377 12.78 -25.37 4.34
CA PHE A 377 12.79 -24.24 3.42
C PHE A 377 14.13 -24.07 2.72
N VAL A 378 15.23 -24.20 3.45
CA VAL A 378 16.61 -23.97 3.00
C VAL A 378 17.35 -25.28 2.90
N ASP A 379 18.17 -25.46 1.87
CA ASP A 379 19.10 -26.55 1.78
C ASP A 379 20.36 -26.23 2.61
N LEU A 380 20.41 -26.74 3.84
CA LEU A 380 21.49 -26.46 4.78
C LEU A 380 22.80 -27.23 4.49
N GLU A 381 22.76 -28.26 3.62
CA GLU A 381 23.96 -29.01 3.21
C GLU A 381 24.83 -28.20 2.23
N GLU A 382 24.18 -27.31 1.44
CA GLU A 382 24.90 -26.45 0.51
C GLU A 382 25.61 -25.31 1.26
N GLN A 383 26.92 -25.27 1.21
CA GLN A 383 27.73 -24.23 1.84
C GLN A 383 28.04 -23.10 0.86
N ILE A 384 27.88 -21.87 1.32
CA ILE A 384 28.16 -20.66 0.55
C ILE A 384 29.25 -19.86 1.26
N ALA A 385 30.36 -19.59 0.56
CA ALA A 385 31.42 -18.76 1.10
C ALA A 385 30.91 -17.31 1.31
N GLY A 386 31.10 -16.79 2.52
CA GLY A 386 30.62 -15.44 2.87
C GLY A 386 29.12 -15.35 3.13
N ASP A 387 28.43 -16.50 3.34
CA ASP A 387 27.03 -16.51 3.72
C ASP A 387 26.79 -15.66 4.97
N THR A 388 25.83 -14.76 4.88
CA THR A 388 25.48 -13.85 5.98
C THR A 388 24.23 -14.33 6.68
N ALA A 389 24.07 -13.97 7.95
CA ALA A 389 22.86 -14.25 8.72
C ALA A 389 21.60 -13.52 8.19
N ALA A 390 21.72 -12.72 7.12
CA ALA A 390 20.63 -11.92 6.58
C ALA A 390 19.42 -12.75 6.16
N TRP A 391 19.64 -13.92 5.51
CA TRP A 391 18.54 -14.80 5.11
C TRP A 391 17.79 -15.39 6.31
N ARG A 392 18.49 -15.64 7.45
CA ARG A 392 17.84 -16.13 8.69
C ARG A 392 16.90 -15.09 9.24
N ARG A 393 17.33 -13.83 9.25
CA ARG A 393 16.48 -12.72 9.69
C ARG A 393 15.20 -12.65 8.86
N GLU A 394 15.30 -12.72 7.54
CA GLU A 394 14.12 -12.64 6.66
C GLU A 394 13.23 -13.88 6.80
N LEU A 395 13.78 -15.08 6.73
CA LEU A 395 12.99 -16.32 6.79
C LEU A 395 12.51 -16.65 8.21
N VAL A 396 13.39 -16.56 9.21
CA VAL A 396 13.05 -17.01 10.58
C VAL A 396 12.38 -15.90 11.36
N GLU A 397 13.05 -14.74 11.54
CA GLU A 397 12.56 -13.71 12.46
C GLU A 397 11.38 -12.94 11.90
N ARG A 398 11.37 -12.66 10.58
CA ARG A 398 10.34 -11.84 9.95
C ARG A 398 9.20 -12.62 9.32
N ALA A 399 9.42 -13.87 8.90
CA ALA A 399 8.38 -14.69 8.28
C ALA A 399 7.86 -15.78 9.22
N LEU A 400 8.67 -16.79 9.58
CA LEU A 400 8.22 -17.98 10.31
C LEU A 400 7.77 -17.68 11.75
N VAL A 401 8.58 -16.95 12.52
CA VAL A 401 8.26 -16.63 13.93
C VAL A 401 6.93 -15.89 14.06
N PRO A 402 6.66 -14.83 13.30
CA PRO A 402 5.35 -14.18 13.34
C PRO A 402 4.23 -15.11 12.87
N ASP A 403 4.33 -15.77 11.72
CA ASP A 403 3.25 -16.61 11.18
C ASP A 403 2.88 -17.73 12.17
N ILE A 404 3.84 -18.44 12.76
CA ILE A 404 3.60 -19.50 13.76
C ILE A 404 3.02 -18.90 15.06
N THR A 405 3.53 -17.75 15.51
CA THR A 405 3.02 -17.07 16.70
C THR A 405 1.54 -16.73 16.56
N TYR A 406 1.15 -16.12 15.43
CA TYR A 406 -0.25 -15.75 15.19
C TYR A 406 -1.15 -16.95 14.94
N GLU A 407 -0.65 -18.01 14.30
CA GLU A 407 -1.38 -19.27 14.13
C GLU A 407 -1.73 -19.86 15.50
N ARG A 408 -0.75 -20.04 16.40
CA ARG A 408 -0.95 -20.61 17.73
C ARG A 408 -1.84 -19.72 18.61
N ALA A 409 -1.58 -18.41 18.63
CA ALA A 409 -2.37 -17.46 19.40
C ALA A 409 -3.80 -17.36 18.89
N GLY A 410 -3.97 -17.34 17.57
CA GLY A 410 -5.28 -17.30 16.91
C GLY A 410 -6.11 -18.58 17.18
N ALA A 411 -5.46 -19.74 17.24
CA ALA A 411 -6.13 -20.99 17.58
C ALA A 411 -6.72 -20.97 18.99
N VAL A 412 -5.98 -20.46 20.00
CA VAL A 412 -6.47 -20.30 21.37
C VAL A 412 -7.69 -19.38 21.39
N LEU A 413 -7.61 -18.22 20.77
CA LEU A 413 -8.71 -17.25 20.73
C LEU A 413 -9.94 -17.79 19.98
N ARG A 414 -9.74 -18.45 18.84
CA ARG A 414 -10.82 -19.06 18.06
C ARG A 414 -11.52 -20.15 18.86
N GLN A 415 -10.77 -20.97 19.59
CA GLN A 415 -11.36 -22.01 20.45
C GLN A 415 -12.16 -21.42 21.61
N ALA A 416 -11.69 -20.35 22.23
CA ALA A 416 -12.34 -19.72 23.38
C ALA A 416 -13.61 -18.94 23.00
N TYR A 417 -13.62 -18.23 21.87
CA TYR A 417 -14.71 -17.34 21.47
C TYR A 417 -15.63 -17.95 20.42
N ASP A 418 -15.19 -18.93 19.64
CA ASP A 418 -15.91 -19.56 18.51
C ASP A 418 -16.71 -18.56 17.63
N PRO A 419 -16.10 -17.49 17.10
CA PRO A 419 -16.83 -16.45 16.41
C PRO A 419 -17.39 -16.95 15.07
N PRO A 420 -18.63 -16.57 14.68
CA PRO A 420 -19.18 -16.87 13.37
C PRO A 420 -18.39 -16.26 12.19
N PHE A 421 -17.67 -15.17 12.41
CA PHE A 421 -16.72 -14.61 11.45
C PHE A 421 -15.32 -14.59 12.06
N PHE A 422 -14.42 -15.32 11.44
CA PHE A 422 -13.02 -15.37 11.85
C PHE A 422 -12.11 -15.05 10.67
N VAL A 423 -11.16 -14.13 10.84
CA VAL A 423 -10.14 -13.79 9.86
C VAL A 423 -8.75 -13.86 10.45
N THR A 424 -7.83 -14.50 9.75
CA THR A 424 -6.39 -14.54 10.07
C THR A 424 -5.57 -14.27 8.83
N CYS A 425 -4.45 -13.53 8.95
CA CYS A 425 -3.57 -13.20 7.83
C CYS A 425 -2.15 -13.74 8.05
N TYR A 426 -1.64 -14.45 7.03
CA TYR A 426 -0.26 -14.87 6.90
C TYR A 426 0.50 -13.90 5.99
N GLN A 427 1.54 -13.27 6.53
CA GLN A 427 2.34 -12.26 5.82
C GLN A 427 3.75 -12.77 5.46
N GLY A 428 4.13 -13.94 5.97
CA GLY A 428 5.48 -14.47 5.80
C GLY A 428 5.85 -14.79 4.35
N LEU A 429 4.89 -15.16 3.48
CA LEU A 429 5.17 -15.40 2.07
C LEU A 429 5.55 -14.11 1.34
N ASP A 430 4.96 -12.97 1.70
CA ASP A 430 5.33 -11.66 1.16
C ASP A 430 6.77 -11.30 1.56
N VAL A 431 7.12 -11.44 2.83
CA VAL A 431 8.50 -11.24 3.34
C VAL A 431 9.50 -12.11 2.58
N VAL A 432 9.20 -13.40 2.46
CA VAL A 432 10.02 -14.36 1.72
C VAL A 432 10.11 -14.00 0.24
N GLY A 433 9.01 -13.56 -0.36
CA GLY A 433 8.96 -13.06 -1.74
C GLY A 433 9.91 -11.88 -1.96
N HIS A 434 9.88 -10.89 -1.08
CA HIS A 434 10.79 -9.75 -1.16
C HIS A 434 12.26 -10.15 -1.08
N ALA A 435 12.61 -11.09 -0.21
CA ALA A 435 14.00 -11.48 0.05
C ALA A 435 14.55 -12.52 -0.96
N PHE A 436 13.76 -13.53 -1.33
CA PHE A 436 14.24 -14.74 -2.00
C PHE A 436 13.86 -14.85 -3.48
N THR A 437 13.08 -13.95 -4.06
CA THR A 437 12.68 -14.01 -5.48
C THR A 437 13.89 -14.06 -6.42
N ARG A 438 15.03 -13.42 -6.08
CA ARG A 438 16.26 -13.48 -6.88
C ARG A 438 16.81 -14.90 -7.04
N PHE A 439 16.67 -15.72 -6.02
CA PHE A 439 17.14 -17.11 -6.03
C PHE A 439 16.15 -18.03 -6.75
N ALA A 440 14.87 -17.73 -6.66
CA ALA A 440 13.80 -18.46 -7.36
C ALA A 440 13.72 -18.12 -8.86
N ARG A 441 14.24 -16.95 -9.27
CA ARG A 441 14.24 -16.45 -10.66
C ARG A 441 15.62 -15.89 -11.05
N PRO A 442 16.70 -16.69 -10.96
CA PRO A 442 18.07 -16.21 -11.12
C PRO A 442 18.33 -15.59 -12.50
N GLU A 443 17.62 -16.05 -13.54
CA GLU A 443 17.70 -15.53 -14.91
C GLU A 443 17.31 -14.04 -15.03
N ARG A 444 16.58 -13.50 -14.05
CA ARG A 444 16.18 -12.08 -13.99
C ARG A 444 17.23 -11.19 -13.33
N PHE A 445 18.23 -11.78 -12.68
CA PHE A 445 19.16 -11.04 -11.82
C PHE A 445 20.62 -11.06 -12.31
N GLY A 446 21.07 -12.18 -12.89
CA GLY A 446 22.40 -12.29 -13.52
C GLY A 446 23.61 -12.30 -12.56
N ASP A 447 23.39 -12.03 -11.28
CA ASP A 447 24.40 -11.95 -10.22
C ASP A 447 24.21 -13.02 -9.12
N VAL A 448 23.45 -14.07 -9.43
CA VAL A 448 23.13 -15.17 -8.52
C VAL A 448 23.96 -16.40 -8.88
N THR A 449 24.68 -16.96 -7.91
CA THR A 449 25.51 -18.13 -8.11
C THR A 449 24.69 -19.43 -8.09
N SER A 450 25.20 -20.48 -8.72
CA SER A 450 24.53 -21.80 -8.70
C SER A 450 24.43 -22.37 -7.27
N ALA A 451 25.37 -22.07 -6.37
CA ALA A 451 25.31 -22.47 -4.97
C ALA A 451 24.16 -21.77 -4.24
N GLU A 452 23.97 -20.46 -4.44
CA GLU A 452 22.83 -19.71 -3.88
C GLU A 452 21.49 -20.24 -4.41
N VAL A 453 21.41 -20.60 -5.69
CA VAL A 453 20.19 -21.17 -6.28
C VAL A 453 19.89 -22.53 -5.65
N ARG A 454 20.87 -23.41 -5.48
CA ARG A 454 20.66 -24.71 -4.81
C ARG A 454 20.18 -24.50 -3.37
N ARG A 455 20.80 -23.59 -2.63
CA ARG A 455 20.49 -23.35 -1.22
C ARG A 455 19.14 -22.66 -1.00
N TYR A 456 18.82 -21.61 -1.78
CA TYR A 456 17.69 -20.72 -1.53
C TYR A 456 16.62 -20.71 -2.62
N GLY A 457 16.86 -21.32 -3.77
CA GLY A 457 15.97 -21.22 -4.93
C GLY A 457 14.56 -21.77 -4.71
N ALA A 458 14.42 -22.72 -3.81
CA ALA A 458 13.13 -23.34 -3.49
C ALA A 458 12.38 -22.67 -2.31
N VAL A 459 12.96 -21.66 -1.64
CA VAL A 459 12.39 -21.08 -0.40
C VAL A 459 10.98 -20.54 -0.62
N VAL A 460 10.75 -19.77 -1.69
CA VAL A 460 9.44 -19.20 -1.99
C VAL A 460 8.38 -20.28 -2.25
N ASP A 461 8.72 -21.28 -3.06
CA ASP A 461 7.80 -22.40 -3.38
C ASP A 461 7.52 -23.27 -2.14
N ARG A 462 8.53 -23.56 -1.32
CA ARG A 462 8.38 -24.31 -0.07
C ARG A 462 7.55 -23.57 0.97
N TYR A 463 7.67 -22.23 1.03
CA TYR A 463 6.84 -21.41 1.91
C TYR A 463 5.38 -21.40 1.44
N ALA A 464 5.14 -21.28 0.15
CA ALA A 464 3.80 -21.42 -0.43
C ALA A 464 3.20 -22.81 -0.15
N ALA A 465 4.02 -23.89 -0.21
CA ALA A 465 3.59 -25.24 0.15
C ALA A 465 3.23 -25.35 1.63
N TYR A 466 4.03 -24.78 2.53
CA TYR A 466 3.72 -24.70 3.96
C TYR A 466 2.37 -24.03 4.23
N LEU A 467 2.09 -22.90 3.59
CA LEU A 467 0.78 -22.24 3.73
C LEU A 467 -0.36 -23.04 3.08
N SER A 468 -0.09 -23.75 1.98
CA SER A 468 -1.04 -24.68 1.37
C SER A 468 -1.44 -25.82 2.32
N GLU A 469 -0.52 -26.32 3.15
CA GLU A 469 -0.84 -27.29 4.22
C GLU A 469 -1.81 -26.68 5.25
N ARG A 470 -1.59 -25.43 5.70
CA ARG A 470 -2.50 -24.72 6.63
C ARG A 470 -3.90 -24.52 6.04
N VAL A 471 -3.98 -24.23 4.74
CA VAL A 471 -5.25 -24.16 4.02
C VAL A 471 -5.94 -25.53 3.99
N GLY A 472 -5.20 -26.61 3.74
CA GLY A 472 -5.71 -27.97 3.77
C GLY A 472 -6.30 -28.36 5.13
N GLU A 473 -5.55 -28.12 6.20
CA GLU A 473 -6.00 -28.35 7.58
C GLU A 473 -7.29 -27.58 7.91
N ALA A 474 -7.35 -26.30 7.49
CA ALA A 474 -8.56 -25.50 7.69
C ALA A 474 -9.74 -26.02 6.86
N ALA A 475 -9.51 -26.53 5.65
CA ALA A 475 -10.53 -27.10 4.79
C ALA A 475 -11.07 -28.44 5.33
N GLU A 476 -10.25 -29.25 5.96
CA GLU A 476 -10.64 -30.50 6.62
C GLU A 476 -11.37 -30.26 7.94
N ALA A 477 -11.03 -29.18 8.63
CA ALA A 477 -11.66 -28.79 9.90
C ALA A 477 -13.00 -28.04 9.75
N LEU A 478 -13.51 -27.83 8.53
CA LEU A 478 -14.79 -27.16 8.28
C LEU A 478 -15.95 -27.94 8.90
N ARG A 479 -16.77 -27.24 9.65
CA ARG A 479 -18.02 -27.76 10.22
C ARG A 479 -19.20 -27.53 9.26
N PRO A 480 -20.30 -28.28 9.38
CA PRO A 480 -21.53 -27.98 8.64
C PRO A 480 -21.95 -26.53 8.83
N GLY A 481 -22.30 -25.83 7.74
CA GLY A 481 -22.67 -24.42 7.74
C GLY A 481 -21.46 -23.46 7.76
N GLU A 482 -20.22 -23.97 7.68
CA GLU A 482 -19.02 -23.13 7.55
C GLU A 482 -18.54 -23.03 6.10
N ILE A 483 -17.98 -21.87 5.77
CA ILE A 483 -17.31 -21.58 4.51
C ILE A 483 -15.89 -21.09 4.81
N LEU A 484 -14.91 -21.70 4.16
CA LEU A 484 -13.53 -21.22 4.11
C LEU A 484 -13.33 -20.33 2.89
N LEU A 485 -12.86 -19.12 3.12
CA LEU A 485 -12.36 -18.23 2.09
C LEU A 485 -10.83 -18.09 2.24
N VAL A 486 -10.08 -18.40 1.18
CA VAL A 486 -8.65 -18.11 1.11
C VAL A 486 -8.47 -16.95 0.13
N VAL A 487 -7.93 -15.85 0.62
CA VAL A 487 -7.82 -14.60 -0.15
C VAL A 487 -6.38 -14.12 -0.14
N SER A 488 -5.86 -13.85 -1.33
CA SER A 488 -4.66 -13.03 -1.50
C SER A 488 -5.03 -11.77 -2.25
N GLY A 489 -4.61 -10.63 -1.73
CA GLY A 489 -4.90 -9.34 -2.35
C GLY A 489 -4.03 -9.05 -3.58
N TYR A 490 -2.88 -9.70 -3.72
CA TYR A 490 -1.88 -9.47 -4.77
C TYR A 490 -0.84 -10.60 -4.82
N GLY A 491 -0.21 -10.73 -5.99
CA GLY A 491 0.95 -11.61 -6.16
C GLY A 491 2.28 -10.85 -6.03
N MET A 492 3.40 -11.53 -6.32
CA MET A 492 4.77 -11.01 -6.28
C MET A 492 5.42 -11.11 -7.66
N GLU A 493 6.23 -10.11 -8.03
CA GLU A 493 7.04 -10.11 -9.26
C GLU A 493 8.50 -9.76 -8.96
N PRO A 494 9.48 -10.20 -9.80
CA PRO A 494 10.86 -9.78 -9.67
C PRO A 494 11.03 -8.26 -9.85
N VAL A 495 11.88 -7.64 -9.03
CA VAL A 495 12.20 -6.22 -9.15
C VAL A 495 12.89 -5.93 -10.48
N ARG A 496 12.41 -4.91 -11.23
CA ARG A 496 12.97 -4.50 -12.52
C ARG A 496 14.37 -3.90 -12.37
N LEU A 497 15.23 -4.11 -13.36
CA LEU A 497 16.64 -3.66 -13.35
C LEU A 497 16.83 -2.18 -12.99
N TRP A 498 16.01 -1.28 -13.54
CA TRP A 498 16.11 0.15 -13.24
C TRP A 498 15.80 0.49 -11.77
N ARG A 499 14.87 -0.23 -11.13
CA ARG A 499 14.58 -0.07 -9.70
C ARG A 499 15.73 -0.58 -8.85
N ARG A 500 16.36 -1.70 -9.24
CA ARG A 500 17.55 -2.20 -8.57
C ARG A 500 18.69 -1.18 -8.58
N ALA A 501 18.91 -0.52 -9.74
CA ALA A 501 19.88 0.56 -9.84
C ALA A 501 19.54 1.73 -8.90
N LEU A 502 18.25 2.09 -8.78
CA LEU A 502 17.79 3.13 -7.87
C LEU A 502 18.03 2.75 -6.39
N TYR A 503 17.71 1.51 -5.98
CA TYR A 503 18.02 1.02 -4.62
C TYR A 503 19.51 1.06 -4.33
N GLY A 504 20.38 0.75 -5.30
CA GLY A 504 21.83 0.89 -5.19
C GLY A 504 22.27 2.33 -4.92
N LEU A 505 21.57 3.32 -5.51
CA LEU A 505 21.85 4.75 -5.31
C LEU A 505 21.31 5.29 -3.98
N THR A 506 20.16 4.79 -3.52
CA THR A 506 19.52 5.22 -2.26
C THR A 506 20.13 4.59 -1.01
N GLY A 507 20.95 3.55 -1.19
CA GLY A 507 21.64 2.86 -0.09
C GLY A 507 20.73 1.89 0.68
N GLU A 508 19.57 1.53 0.16
CA GLU A 508 18.71 0.52 0.74
C GLU A 508 19.38 -0.86 0.66
N ARG A 509 19.67 -1.45 1.82
CA ARG A 509 20.32 -2.77 1.90
C ARG A 509 19.67 -3.62 3.01
N PRO A 510 19.37 -4.90 2.73
CA PRO A 510 19.43 -5.54 1.41
C PRO A 510 18.36 -4.99 0.46
N ALA A 511 18.72 -4.74 -0.79
CA ALA A 511 17.74 -4.32 -1.79
C ALA A 511 16.72 -5.46 -2.01
N PRO A 512 15.41 -5.20 -2.00
CA PRO A 512 14.40 -6.22 -2.22
C PRO A 512 14.57 -6.84 -3.61
N SER A 513 14.34 -8.15 -3.70
CA SER A 513 14.41 -8.89 -4.96
C SER A 513 13.03 -9.12 -5.58
N GLY A 514 12.00 -9.26 -4.76
CA GLY A 514 10.60 -9.26 -5.15
C GLY A 514 9.92 -7.92 -4.88
N THR A 515 8.84 -7.63 -5.60
CA THR A 515 8.00 -6.44 -5.40
C THR A 515 6.56 -6.74 -5.76
N HIS A 516 5.63 -6.13 -5.05
CA HIS A 516 4.21 -6.16 -5.38
C HIS A 516 3.69 -4.81 -5.92
N ALA A 517 4.52 -3.79 -6.09
CA ALA A 517 4.08 -2.44 -6.49
C ALA A 517 3.33 -2.37 -7.84
N ALA A 518 3.66 -3.24 -8.79
CA ALA A 518 2.92 -3.44 -10.05
C ALA A 518 2.55 -4.92 -10.22
N ALA A 519 2.32 -5.59 -9.11
CA ALA A 519 2.16 -7.03 -8.98
C ALA A 519 1.03 -7.62 -9.85
N PRO A 520 1.11 -8.92 -10.14
CA PRO A 520 -0.03 -9.69 -10.62
C PRO A 520 -1.22 -9.57 -9.69
N ASP A 521 -2.41 -9.84 -10.22
CA ASP A 521 -3.63 -9.92 -9.43
C ASP A 521 -3.49 -10.92 -8.28
N GLY A 522 -4.34 -10.77 -7.28
CA GLY A 522 -4.47 -11.70 -6.18
C GLY A 522 -5.26 -12.95 -6.57
N PHE A 523 -5.64 -13.70 -5.57
CA PHE A 523 -6.29 -15.00 -5.75
C PHE A 523 -7.39 -15.19 -4.70
N LEU A 524 -8.49 -15.83 -5.09
CA LEU A 524 -9.57 -16.23 -4.19
C LEU A 524 -9.90 -17.71 -4.39
N LEU A 525 -10.05 -18.42 -3.27
CA LEU A 525 -10.63 -19.75 -3.18
C LEU A 525 -11.76 -19.72 -2.13
N ALA A 526 -12.90 -20.27 -2.47
CA ALA A 526 -14.04 -20.49 -1.56
C ALA A 526 -14.36 -21.97 -1.49
N LEU A 527 -14.56 -22.48 -0.27
CA LEU A 527 -14.88 -23.88 0.03
C LEU A 527 -15.95 -23.95 1.10
N GLY A 528 -16.81 -24.94 1.07
CA GLY A 528 -17.75 -25.23 2.15
C GLY A 528 -19.21 -25.23 1.70
N ASP A 529 -20.09 -25.15 2.67
CA ASP A 529 -21.53 -25.38 2.50
C ASP A 529 -22.22 -24.26 1.70
N GLY A 530 -22.76 -24.60 0.53
CA GLY A 530 -23.39 -23.66 -0.40
C GLY A 530 -22.43 -23.05 -1.43
N ILE A 531 -21.17 -23.50 -1.47
CA ILE A 531 -20.18 -23.10 -2.47
C ILE A 531 -20.14 -24.13 -3.61
N LYS A 532 -20.25 -23.65 -4.84
CA LYS A 532 -20.27 -24.44 -6.07
C LYS A 532 -18.93 -25.11 -6.34
N PRO A 533 -18.81 -26.46 -6.29
CA PRO A 533 -17.54 -27.14 -6.55
C PRO A 533 -17.02 -26.89 -7.96
N GLY A 534 -15.72 -26.66 -8.09
CA GLY A 534 -15.03 -26.47 -9.37
C GLY A 534 -15.43 -25.21 -10.15
N ALA A 535 -16.20 -24.29 -9.57
CA ALA A 535 -16.54 -23.05 -10.24
C ALA A 535 -15.30 -22.13 -10.40
N VAL A 536 -15.16 -21.54 -11.59
CA VAL A 536 -14.03 -20.65 -11.91
C VAL A 536 -14.52 -19.22 -12.11
N MET A 537 -14.06 -18.33 -11.26
CA MET A 537 -14.29 -16.89 -11.41
C MET A 537 -13.37 -16.30 -12.47
N ARG A 538 -13.89 -15.42 -13.33
CA ARG A 538 -13.10 -14.76 -14.39
C ARG A 538 -12.91 -13.27 -14.19
N SER A 539 -13.75 -12.64 -13.38
CA SER A 539 -13.80 -11.17 -13.23
C SER A 539 -14.10 -10.75 -11.79
N ALA A 540 -13.42 -11.35 -10.81
CA ALA A 540 -13.52 -10.94 -9.42
C ALA A 540 -12.47 -9.86 -9.09
N SER A 541 -12.77 -9.03 -8.09
CA SER A 541 -11.93 -7.93 -7.60
C SER A 541 -11.82 -7.99 -6.09
N VAL A 542 -10.78 -7.41 -5.53
CA VAL A 542 -10.60 -7.23 -4.08
C VAL A 542 -11.78 -6.49 -3.42
N LEU A 543 -12.52 -5.68 -4.19
CA LEU A 543 -13.73 -4.99 -3.75
C LEU A 543 -14.93 -5.93 -3.53
N ASP A 544 -14.94 -7.08 -4.21
CA ASP A 544 -16.08 -8.02 -4.21
C ASP A 544 -16.12 -8.92 -2.97
N VAL A 545 -15.03 -8.97 -2.20
CA VAL A 545 -14.91 -9.90 -1.06
C VAL A 545 -15.87 -9.52 0.08
N ALA A 546 -15.87 -8.25 0.52
CA ALA A 546 -16.77 -7.82 1.61
C ALA A 546 -18.25 -7.98 1.27
N PRO A 547 -18.78 -7.52 0.11
CA PRO A 547 -20.18 -7.73 -0.24
C PRO A 547 -20.54 -9.21 -0.37
N THR A 548 -19.60 -10.05 -0.84
CA THR A 548 -19.82 -11.51 -0.91
C THR A 548 -19.89 -12.14 0.48
N ILE A 549 -19.04 -11.76 1.42
CA ILE A 549 -19.08 -12.23 2.81
C ILE A 549 -20.39 -11.82 3.48
N LEU A 550 -20.83 -10.56 3.34
CA LEU A 550 -22.11 -10.11 3.88
C LEU A 550 -23.26 -10.95 3.35
N TYR A 551 -23.30 -11.17 2.04
CA TYR A 551 -24.32 -12.00 1.39
C TYR A 551 -24.29 -13.45 1.92
N LEU A 552 -23.13 -14.09 1.99
CA LEU A 552 -23.00 -15.48 2.50
C LEU A 552 -23.42 -15.59 3.97
N MET A 553 -23.27 -14.53 4.75
CA MET A 553 -23.71 -14.45 6.14
C MET A 553 -25.20 -14.06 6.28
N GLY A 554 -25.92 -13.82 5.18
CA GLY A 554 -27.34 -13.47 5.17
C GLY A 554 -27.65 -12.00 5.45
N LEU A 555 -26.64 -11.12 5.35
CA LEU A 555 -26.83 -9.69 5.54
C LEU A 555 -27.06 -8.97 4.20
N PRO A 556 -27.80 -7.83 4.19
CA PRO A 556 -27.95 -7.02 2.99
C PRO A 556 -26.61 -6.41 2.57
N VAL A 557 -26.45 -6.17 1.27
CA VAL A 557 -25.26 -5.49 0.71
C VAL A 557 -25.51 -4.00 0.63
N ALA A 558 -24.53 -3.20 1.05
CA ALA A 558 -24.66 -1.74 0.94
C ALA A 558 -24.42 -1.27 -0.49
N ARG A 559 -25.32 -0.41 -1.01
CA ARG A 559 -25.24 0.14 -2.38
C ARG A 559 -24.07 1.08 -2.60
N ASP A 560 -23.47 1.58 -1.52
CA ASP A 560 -22.30 2.44 -1.56
C ASP A 560 -20.97 1.66 -1.53
N MET A 561 -20.99 0.32 -1.42
CA MET A 561 -19.83 -0.53 -1.73
C MET A 561 -19.59 -0.57 -3.23
N GLU A 562 -18.32 -0.46 -3.64
CA GLU A 562 -17.95 -0.45 -5.08
C GLU A 562 -17.87 -1.86 -5.68
N GLY A 563 -17.80 -2.89 -4.85
CA GLY A 563 -17.79 -4.30 -5.26
C GLY A 563 -19.18 -4.89 -5.47
N ARG A 564 -19.22 -6.06 -6.06
CA ARG A 564 -20.42 -6.86 -6.27
C ARG A 564 -20.40 -8.17 -5.46
N VAL A 565 -21.53 -8.80 -5.32
CA VAL A 565 -21.60 -10.19 -4.84
C VAL A 565 -21.10 -11.13 -5.93
N LEU A 566 -20.22 -12.06 -5.58
CA LEU A 566 -19.73 -13.13 -6.46
C LEU A 566 -20.75 -14.29 -6.51
N ALA A 567 -21.94 -14.02 -7.05
CA ALA A 567 -23.02 -15.00 -7.07
C ALA A 567 -22.68 -16.27 -7.86
N GLU A 568 -21.73 -16.19 -8.80
CA GLU A 568 -21.25 -17.31 -9.61
C GLU A 568 -20.57 -18.43 -8.80
N ILE A 569 -20.11 -18.14 -7.57
CA ILE A 569 -19.49 -19.15 -6.71
C ILE A 569 -20.48 -19.92 -5.84
N VAL A 570 -21.74 -19.49 -5.82
CA VAL A 570 -22.74 -19.97 -4.88
C VAL A 570 -23.66 -21.00 -5.56
N GLU A 571 -24.03 -22.04 -4.83
CA GLU A 571 -24.99 -23.03 -5.30
C GLU A 571 -26.38 -22.42 -5.50
N GLU A 572 -27.12 -22.92 -6.48
CA GLU A 572 -28.41 -22.36 -6.89
C GLU A 572 -29.48 -22.46 -5.76
N ASP A 573 -29.42 -23.53 -4.97
CA ASP A 573 -30.33 -23.72 -3.85
C ASP A 573 -30.11 -22.69 -2.74
N PHE A 574 -28.85 -22.40 -2.43
CA PHE A 574 -28.51 -21.33 -1.50
C PHE A 574 -28.96 -19.96 -2.04
N ALA A 575 -28.67 -19.67 -3.32
CA ALA A 575 -29.03 -18.40 -3.95
C ALA A 575 -30.55 -18.18 -4.01
N ARG A 576 -31.32 -19.25 -4.21
CA ARG A 576 -32.80 -19.19 -4.17
C ARG A 576 -33.34 -18.96 -2.75
N ALA A 577 -32.74 -19.62 -1.77
CA ALA A 577 -33.13 -19.47 -0.35
C ALA A 577 -32.76 -18.11 0.23
N HIS A 578 -31.66 -17.49 -0.28
CA HIS A 578 -31.09 -16.23 0.20
C HIS A 578 -30.92 -15.25 -0.95
N PRO A 579 -31.97 -14.57 -1.44
CA PRO A 579 -31.86 -13.58 -2.48
C PRO A 579 -31.01 -12.38 -1.98
N VAL A 580 -30.21 -11.80 -2.86
CA VAL A 580 -29.38 -10.61 -2.52
C VAL A 580 -30.30 -9.45 -2.19
N THR A 581 -30.18 -8.92 -0.98
CA THR A 581 -30.89 -7.72 -0.52
C THR A 581 -29.94 -6.53 -0.41
N PHE A 582 -30.48 -5.32 -0.49
CA PHE A 582 -29.66 -4.11 -0.50
C PHE A 582 -30.15 -3.08 0.50
N ILE A 583 -29.19 -2.36 1.09
CA ILE A 583 -29.41 -1.15 1.90
C ILE A 583 -28.62 0.02 1.31
N PRO A 584 -28.95 1.28 1.65
CA PRO A 584 -28.21 2.42 1.15
C PRO A 584 -26.75 2.45 1.60
N SER A 585 -26.49 2.25 2.90
CA SER A 585 -25.16 2.35 3.51
C SER A 585 -25.12 1.77 4.92
N TYR A 586 -23.97 1.27 5.33
CA TYR A 586 -23.68 0.88 6.71
C TYR A 586 -23.03 2.00 7.55
N GLU A 587 -22.74 3.17 6.97
CA GLU A 587 -21.99 4.23 7.66
C GLU A 587 -22.78 4.91 8.79
N SER A 588 -24.10 4.75 8.79
CA SER A 588 -25.01 5.26 9.84
C SER A 588 -25.13 4.35 11.07
N LEU A 589 -24.51 3.17 11.05
CA LEU A 589 -24.53 2.27 12.21
C LEU A 589 -23.87 2.94 13.43
N ALA A 590 -24.52 2.81 14.58
CA ALA A 590 -23.90 3.19 15.84
C ALA A 590 -22.62 2.37 16.07
N VAL A 591 -21.54 3.01 16.47
CA VAL A 591 -20.29 2.30 16.83
C VAL A 591 -20.41 1.89 18.28
N THR A 592 -20.35 0.61 18.55
CA THR A 592 -20.31 0.08 19.92
C THR A 592 -18.94 0.26 20.59
N GLY A 593 -17.89 0.61 19.84
CA GLY A 593 -16.55 0.84 20.36
C GLY A 593 -15.98 2.21 19.99
N SER A 594 -15.31 2.88 20.94
CA SER A 594 -14.53 4.06 20.61
C SER A 594 -13.36 3.67 19.70
N ARG A 595 -13.10 4.45 18.64
CA ARG A 595 -11.84 4.31 17.92
C ARG A 595 -10.71 4.68 18.86
N ALA A 596 -9.83 3.72 19.16
CA ALA A 596 -8.68 3.98 20.00
C ALA A 596 -7.85 5.16 19.44
N ALA A 597 -7.33 6.00 20.32
CA ALA A 597 -6.40 7.07 19.94
C ALA A 597 -5.22 6.48 19.15
N GLY A 598 -4.71 7.23 18.18
CA GLY A 598 -3.60 6.77 17.34
C GLY A 598 -2.39 6.33 18.19
N SER A 599 -1.78 5.22 17.82
CA SER A 599 -0.54 4.73 18.42
C SER A 599 0.66 5.55 17.96
N ASP A 600 1.64 5.74 18.84
CA ASP A 600 2.94 6.33 18.52
C ASP A 600 3.95 5.28 18.01
N LEU A 601 3.50 4.05 17.73
CA LEU A 601 4.35 3.01 17.15
C LEU A 601 4.85 3.41 15.76
N PRO A 602 6.11 3.07 15.43
CA PRO A 602 6.59 3.16 14.06
C PRO A 602 5.85 2.15 13.18
N PRO A 603 5.84 2.33 11.84
CA PRO A 603 5.43 1.29 10.92
C PRO A 603 6.16 -0.02 11.19
N LEU A 604 5.49 -1.16 10.98
CA LEU A 604 6.15 -2.47 11.08
C LEU A 604 7.35 -2.51 10.11
N PRO A 605 8.42 -3.24 10.45
CA PRO A 605 9.59 -3.37 9.56
C PRO A 605 9.25 -3.89 8.17
N ASP A 606 8.17 -4.68 8.06
CA ASP A 606 7.66 -5.24 6.80
C ASP A 606 6.80 -4.24 6.00
N GLU A 607 6.47 -3.08 6.60
CA GLU A 607 5.67 -2.01 6.00
C GLU A 607 6.51 -1.00 5.21
N VAL A 608 7.84 -1.18 5.17
CA VAL A 608 8.74 -0.32 4.39
C VAL A 608 9.11 -1.06 3.12
N PRO A 609 8.58 -0.61 1.95
CA PRO A 609 8.94 -1.21 0.67
C PRO A 609 10.39 -0.99 0.29
#